data_488ba263523d376b6aefb4d0a3e7975a
#
_entry.id   488ba263523d376b6aefb4d0a3e7975a
#
_cell.length_a   1.000
_cell.length_b   1.000
_cell.length_c   1.000
_cell.angle_alpha   90.00
_cell.angle_beta   90.00
_cell.angle_gamma   90.00
#
_symmetry.space_group_name_H-M   'P 1'
#
loop_
_entity.id
_entity.type
_entity.pdbx_description
1 polymer ?
#
loop_
_entity_poly.entity_id
_entity_poly.type
_entity_poly.pdbx_seq_one_letter_code
_entity_poly.pdbx_strand_id
1 'polypeptide(L)'
;FQDPDSFLAAGGRRGLQEQVVLSGSYNFNPWFVTCEELPMTEIPISHVGVVVSFVGPEGQDVSGADFIHGNIVEKGHKGVWKSTLDPGKYPINTKIMRVETVPTYNIVLNWADARTEAHNLDDKLSTIKVRSKDGFTFNLDVSQIINISYTNSPLVIARFGSVKNLVSQVLEPTIGNYFRNSAQNSDVIDFLVTRSERQKEAKMHIKNVLDVYNVTAVDTLIGDIVPPAELMKTLTDRKIAGEQEKTYTTQKSAQLTRQELEKQTAIAEIQKSLVSADFGVEISNKNANAAIQTARGSGESIKIKADAEAYQ
;
A
#
# COMPACT_ATOMS: atom_id res chain seq x y z
N PHE A 1 -52.97 1.00 43.38
CA PHE A 1 -53.72 1.90 42.50
C PHE A 1 -54.63 1.10 41.61
N GLN A 2 -55.93 1.18 41.86
CA GLN A 2 -56.93 0.53 40.98
C GLN A 2 -57.53 1.50 39.95
N ASP A 3 -57.44 2.81 40.28
CA ASP A 3 -57.85 3.87 39.37
C ASP A 3 -56.66 4.39 38.52
N PRO A 4 -56.73 4.31 37.19
CA PRO A 4 -55.67 4.71 36.31
C PRO A 4 -55.34 6.22 36.38
N ASP A 5 -56.33 7.08 36.65
CA ASP A 5 -56.12 8.49 36.72
C ASP A 5 -55.38 8.88 38.03
N SER A 6 -55.71 8.25 39.11
CA SER A 6 -54.98 8.39 40.38
C SER A 6 -53.54 7.86 40.27
N PHE A 7 -53.31 6.79 39.48
CA PHE A 7 -51.96 6.29 39.18
C PHE A 7 -51.13 7.30 38.40
N LEU A 8 -51.70 7.92 37.38
CA LEU A 8 -51.03 8.93 36.58
C LEU A 8 -50.77 10.21 37.39
N ALA A 9 -51.74 10.65 38.19
CA ALA A 9 -51.60 11.80 39.08
C ALA A 9 -50.49 11.60 40.15
N ALA A 10 -50.26 10.35 40.55
CA ALA A 10 -49.17 9.98 41.46
C ALA A 10 -47.81 9.81 40.76
N GLY A 11 -47.67 10.16 39.46
CA GLY A 11 -46.46 10.06 38.70
C GLY A 11 -46.26 8.69 38.02
N GLY A 12 -47.26 7.83 38.01
CA GLY A 12 -47.28 6.58 37.28
C GLY A 12 -47.19 6.78 35.76
N ARG A 13 -46.61 5.86 35.02
CA ARG A 13 -46.44 5.94 33.57
C ARG A 13 -47.18 4.78 32.88
N ARG A 14 -47.80 5.06 31.74
CA ARG A 14 -48.43 4.07 30.86
C ARG A 14 -47.58 3.77 29.65
N GLY A 15 -47.78 2.60 29.07
CA GLY A 15 -47.15 2.16 27.82
C GLY A 15 -45.78 1.54 28.06
N LEU A 16 -45.01 1.46 26.97
CA LEU A 16 -43.67 0.88 26.98
C LEU A 16 -42.71 1.75 27.79
N GLN A 17 -42.06 1.17 28.78
CA GLN A 17 -41.12 1.87 29.66
C GLN A 17 -39.68 1.63 29.24
N GLU A 18 -38.84 2.65 29.37
CA GLU A 18 -37.41 2.53 29.13
C GLU A 18 -36.75 1.60 30.16
N GLN A 19 -37.19 1.71 31.41
CA GLN A 19 -36.63 0.94 32.51
C GLN A 19 -37.07 -0.52 32.45
N VAL A 20 -36.11 -1.42 32.67
CA VAL A 20 -36.34 -2.86 32.78
C VAL A 20 -36.21 -3.31 34.24
N VAL A 21 -36.83 -4.41 34.60
CA VAL A 21 -36.66 -5.05 35.91
C VAL A 21 -35.31 -5.74 35.91
N LEU A 22 -34.45 -5.35 36.88
CA LEU A 22 -33.13 -6.00 37.03
C LEU A 22 -33.25 -7.33 37.70
N SER A 23 -32.19 -8.15 37.67
CA SER A 23 -32.14 -9.41 38.39
C SER A 23 -32.43 -9.24 39.88
N GLY A 24 -33.33 -10.05 40.39
CA GLY A 24 -33.79 -10.00 41.79
C GLY A 24 -34.94 -10.96 42.06
N SER A 25 -35.45 -10.96 43.28
CA SER A 25 -36.64 -11.73 43.69
C SER A 25 -37.86 -10.83 43.67
N TYR A 26 -38.84 -11.14 42.84
CA TYR A 26 -40.05 -10.34 42.69
C TYR A 26 -41.28 -11.22 42.83
N ASN A 27 -42.31 -10.68 43.51
CA ASN A 27 -43.61 -11.34 43.64
C ASN A 27 -44.54 -10.82 42.54
N PHE A 28 -44.74 -11.59 41.50
CA PHE A 28 -45.67 -11.27 40.43
C PHE A 28 -46.90 -12.23 40.46
N ASN A 29 -48.05 -11.68 40.13
CA ASN A 29 -49.20 -12.51 39.93
C ASN A 29 -49.18 -13.04 38.48
N PRO A 30 -49.00 -14.35 38.23
CA PRO A 30 -48.84 -14.92 36.89
C PRO A 30 -50.08 -14.78 36.00
N TRP A 31 -51.25 -14.47 36.59
CA TRP A 31 -52.48 -14.19 35.84
C TRP A 31 -52.48 -12.81 35.17
N PHE A 32 -51.67 -11.88 35.63
CA PHE A 32 -51.64 -10.49 35.14
C PHE A 32 -50.33 -10.09 34.54
N VAL A 33 -49.25 -10.86 34.75
CA VAL A 33 -47.89 -10.47 34.36
C VAL A 33 -47.17 -11.66 33.73
N THR A 34 -46.59 -11.45 32.59
CA THR A 34 -45.64 -12.34 31.93
C THR A 34 -44.25 -11.77 32.06
N CYS A 35 -43.26 -12.57 32.50
CA CYS A 35 -41.88 -12.20 32.61
C CYS A 35 -41.09 -12.87 31.46
N GLU A 36 -40.30 -12.07 30.73
CA GLU A 36 -39.37 -12.53 29.71
C GLU A 36 -37.96 -12.18 30.19
N GLU A 37 -37.08 -13.17 30.32
CA GLU A 37 -35.69 -12.96 30.64
C GLU A 37 -34.92 -12.62 29.35
N LEU A 38 -34.25 -11.47 29.35
CA LEU A 38 -33.40 -11.01 28.25
C LEU A 38 -31.96 -10.85 28.75
N PRO A 39 -30.96 -11.25 27.95
CA PRO A 39 -29.57 -10.97 28.29
C PRO A 39 -29.32 -9.46 28.28
N MET A 40 -28.42 -8.99 29.16
CA MET A 40 -27.94 -7.61 29.11
C MET A 40 -27.22 -7.35 27.78
N THR A 41 -27.40 -6.16 27.24
CA THR A 41 -26.63 -5.70 26.07
C THR A 41 -25.18 -5.52 26.47
N GLU A 42 -24.29 -6.27 25.83
CA GLU A 42 -22.85 -6.22 26.08
C GLU A 42 -22.17 -5.40 25.00
N ILE A 43 -21.36 -4.43 25.43
CA ILE A 43 -20.48 -3.65 24.57
C ILE A 43 -19.05 -4.13 24.80
N PRO A 44 -18.39 -4.76 23.80
CA PRO A 44 -17.04 -5.25 23.95
C PRO A 44 -16.03 -4.13 24.13
N ILE A 45 -14.85 -4.47 24.64
CA ILE A 45 -13.70 -3.55 24.70
C ILE A 45 -13.36 -3.12 23.26
N SER A 46 -12.93 -1.85 23.11
CA SER A 46 -12.66 -1.23 21.80
C SER A 46 -13.87 -1.04 20.89
N HIS A 47 -15.07 -1.09 21.45
CA HIS A 47 -16.32 -0.73 20.76
C HIS A 47 -17.09 0.30 21.59
N VAL A 48 -17.96 1.01 20.92
CA VAL A 48 -18.97 1.87 21.56
C VAL A 48 -20.36 1.44 21.11
N GLY A 49 -21.32 1.58 22.02
CA GLY A 49 -22.73 1.33 21.73
C GLY A 49 -23.44 2.63 21.36
N VAL A 50 -24.02 2.69 20.18
CA VAL A 50 -24.91 3.79 19.77
C VAL A 50 -26.34 3.34 19.99
N VAL A 51 -27.07 4.06 20.84
CA VAL A 51 -28.47 3.73 21.15
C VAL A 51 -29.38 4.41 20.15
N VAL A 52 -30.27 3.64 19.54
CA VAL A 52 -31.37 4.12 18.73
C VAL A 52 -32.67 3.85 19.49
N SER A 53 -33.31 4.90 19.99
CA SER A 53 -34.58 4.79 20.68
C SER A 53 -35.74 5.00 19.73
N PHE A 54 -36.68 4.06 19.73
CA PHE A 54 -37.91 4.13 18.92
C PHE A 54 -39.08 4.79 19.65
N VAL A 55 -38.96 5.00 20.94
CA VAL A 55 -40.00 5.53 21.86
C VAL A 55 -39.41 6.66 22.69
N GLY A 56 -40.27 7.56 23.13
CA GLY A 56 -39.92 8.69 23.97
C GLY A 56 -40.47 9.99 23.40
N PRO A 57 -40.29 11.10 24.14
CA PRO A 57 -40.64 12.44 23.63
C PRO A 57 -39.79 12.78 22.39
N GLU A 58 -40.31 13.62 21.53
CA GLU A 58 -39.54 14.18 20.43
C GLU A 58 -38.44 15.06 20.97
N GLY A 59 -37.20 14.84 20.51
CA GLY A 59 -36.06 15.64 20.89
C GLY A 59 -35.72 16.67 19.82
N GLN A 60 -34.97 17.70 20.22
CA GLN A 60 -34.37 18.62 19.28
C GLN A 60 -33.16 17.92 18.63
N ASP A 61 -33.03 18.07 17.30
CA ASP A 61 -31.85 17.58 16.57
C ASP A 61 -30.62 18.36 17.01
N VAL A 62 -29.61 17.64 17.52
CA VAL A 62 -28.31 18.15 18.00
C VAL A 62 -27.16 17.72 17.11
N SER A 63 -27.44 17.30 15.89
CA SER A 63 -26.40 16.79 14.95
C SER A 63 -25.48 17.89 14.41
N GLY A 64 -25.89 19.17 14.48
CA GLY A 64 -25.12 20.31 13.97
C GLY A 64 -25.62 20.81 12.62
N ALA A 65 -25.01 21.90 12.14
CA ALA A 65 -25.46 22.59 10.91
C ALA A 65 -25.14 21.77 9.63
N ASP A 66 -24.08 20.99 9.66
CA ASP A 66 -23.58 20.26 8.49
C ASP A 66 -24.24 18.89 8.28
N PHE A 67 -25.03 18.44 9.23
CA PHE A 67 -25.67 17.13 9.20
C PHE A 67 -27.09 17.16 9.75
N ILE A 68 -28.05 17.44 8.88
CA ILE A 68 -29.48 17.56 9.25
C ILE A 68 -30.25 16.23 9.07
N HIS A 69 -29.62 15.16 8.63
CA HIS A 69 -30.29 13.93 8.19
C HIS A 69 -30.44 12.84 9.23
N GLY A 70 -30.29 13.08 10.44
CA GLY A 70 -30.52 12.05 11.40
C GLY A 70 -31.06 12.70 12.66
N ASN A 71 -32.08 12.18 13.21
CA ASN A 71 -32.61 12.60 14.50
C ASN A 71 -31.59 12.22 15.59
N ILE A 72 -30.45 12.91 15.62
CA ILE A 72 -29.49 12.80 16.72
C ILE A 72 -30.02 13.67 17.84
N VAL A 73 -30.33 13.02 18.94
CA VAL A 73 -31.02 13.64 20.07
C VAL A 73 -30.25 13.36 21.36
N GLU A 74 -30.55 14.15 22.38
CA GLU A 74 -30.06 13.86 23.72
C GLU A 74 -30.71 12.59 24.29
N LYS A 75 -30.02 11.98 25.25
CA LYS A 75 -30.48 10.76 25.92
C LYS A 75 -31.91 10.92 26.48
N GLY A 76 -32.73 9.90 26.32
CA GLY A 76 -34.10 9.86 26.78
C GLY A 76 -35.14 10.33 25.74
N HIS A 77 -34.69 10.78 24.56
CA HIS A 77 -35.59 11.19 23.46
C HIS A 77 -35.61 10.11 22.37
N LYS A 78 -36.66 10.16 21.54
CA LYS A 78 -36.80 9.29 20.37
C LYS A 78 -35.81 9.72 19.31
N GLY A 79 -34.97 8.78 18.83
CA GLY A 79 -33.94 9.01 17.81
C GLY A 79 -32.62 8.33 18.16
N VAL A 80 -31.55 8.72 17.50
CA VAL A 80 -30.18 8.27 17.75
C VAL A 80 -29.58 9.13 18.86
N TRP A 81 -29.16 8.52 19.92
CA TRP A 81 -28.59 9.29 21.04
C TRP A 81 -27.17 9.78 20.70
N LYS A 82 -26.91 11.04 20.99
CA LYS A 82 -25.59 11.65 20.83
C LYS A 82 -24.56 11.03 21.77
N SER A 83 -25.00 10.70 23.00
CA SER A 83 -24.14 10.01 23.98
C SER A 83 -24.04 8.53 23.67
N THR A 84 -22.83 8.05 23.53
CA THR A 84 -22.53 6.62 23.31
C THR A 84 -22.43 5.86 24.64
N LEU A 85 -22.58 4.55 24.57
CA LEU A 85 -22.32 3.64 25.69
C LEU A 85 -20.89 3.13 25.61
N ASP A 86 -20.17 3.27 26.71
CA ASP A 86 -18.82 2.72 26.86
C ASP A 86 -18.84 1.18 26.98
N PRO A 87 -17.69 0.51 26.87
CA PRO A 87 -17.60 -0.93 27.09
C PRO A 87 -18.18 -1.36 28.43
N GLY A 88 -19.04 -2.36 28.41
CA GLY A 88 -19.73 -2.83 29.61
C GLY A 88 -21.03 -3.58 29.31
N LYS A 89 -21.80 -3.92 30.36
CA LYS A 89 -23.10 -4.58 30.24
C LYS A 89 -24.21 -3.65 30.71
N TYR A 90 -25.21 -3.49 29.86
CA TYR A 90 -26.27 -2.52 30.07
C TYR A 90 -27.65 -3.20 30.07
N PRO A 91 -28.51 -2.93 31.04
CA PRO A 91 -29.88 -3.44 31.07
C PRO A 91 -30.76 -2.58 30.17
N ILE A 92 -30.73 -2.83 28.88
CA ILE A 92 -31.48 -2.06 27.86
C ILE A 92 -32.73 -2.82 27.47
N ASN A 93 -33.85 -2.09 27.37
CA ASN A 93 -35.08 -2.64 26.83
C ASN A 93 -35.00 -2.76 25.31
N THR A 94 -34.66 -3.94 24.82
CA THR A 94 -34.49 -4.24 23.39
C THR A 94 -35.81 -4.19 22.59
N LYS A 95 -36.97 -4.08 23.27
CA LYS A 95 -38.27 -3.91 22.60
C LYS A 95 -38.50 -2.47 22.14
N ILE A 96 -37.79 -1.52 22.72
CA ILE A 96 -37.96 -0.08 22.41
C ILE A 96 -36.67 0.61 21.97
N MET A 97 -35.53 -0.01 22.23
CA MET A 97 -34.24 0.52 21.87
C MET A 97 -33.40 -0.54 21.14
N ARG A 98 -32.61 -0.08 20.19
CA ARG A 98 -31.61 -0.88 19.53
C ARG A 98 -30.23 -0.29 19.83
N VAL A 99 -29.27 -1.14 20.07
CA VAL A 99 -27.89 -0.70 20.27
C VAL A 99 -27.05 -1.23 19.11
N GLU A 100 -26.47 -0.31 18.37
CA GLU A 100 -25.50 -0.63 17.33
C GLU A 100 -24.09 -0.51 17.90
N THR A 101 -23.33 -1.59 17.82
CA THR A 101 -21.93 -1.61 18.23
C THR A 101 -21.04 -1.13 17.10
N VAL A 102 -20.25 -0.11 17.39
CA VAL A 102 -19.30 0.48 16.44
C VAL A 102 -17.89 0.24 16.95
N PRO A 103 -17.01 -0.43 16.18
CA PRO A 103 -15.61 -0.59 16.55
C PRO A 103 -14.89 0.76 16.47
N THR A 104 -14.10 1.06 17.51
CA THR A 104 -13.29 2.31 17.62
C THR A 104 -11.81 2.08 17.35
N TYR A 105 -11.42 0.84 17.07
CA TYR A 105 -10.09 0.50 16.60
C TYR A 105 -9.96 0.70 15.09
N ASN A 106 -8.76 0.58 14.58
CA ASN A 106 -8.52 0.64 13.13
C ASN A 106 -9.08 -0.63 12.46
N ILE A 107 -10.10 -0.45 11.63
CA ILE A 107 -10.76 -1.52 10.89
C ILE A 107 -10.04 -1.66 9.55
N VAL A 108 -9.57 -2.85 9.25
CA VAL A 108 -8.99 -3.19 7.95
C VAL A 108 -10.06 -3.86 7.10
N LEU A 109 -10.38 -3.27 5.96
CA LEU A 109 -11.32 -3.80 4.99
C LEU A 109 -10.53 -4.28 3.77
N ASN A 110 -10.74 -5.52 3.36
CA ASN A 110 -9.98 -6.16 2.28
C ASN A 110 -10.86 -6.38 1.05
N TRP A 111 -10.47 -5.78 -0.08
CA TRP A 111 -10.96 -6.13 -1.41
C TRP A 111 -10.02 -7.18 -1.99
N ALA A 112 -10.12 -8.40 -1.50
CA ALA A 112 -9.33 -9.54 -1.95
C ALA A 112 -10.15 -10.81 -1.83
N ASP A 113 -9.95 -11.75 -2.74
CA ASP A 113 -10.63 -13.03 -2.69
C ASP A 113 -10.06 -13.88 -1.53
N ALA A 114 -10.93 -14.61 -0.83
CA ALA A 114 -10.60 -15.52 0.26
C ALA A 114 -9.93 -14.90 1.52
N ARG A 115 -10.11 -13.61 1.76
CA ARG A 115 -9.74 -12.96 3.02
C ARG A 115 -11.00 -12.47 3.73
N THR A 116 -11.30 -13.04 4.87
CA THR A 116 -12.35 -12.57 5.78
C THR A 116 -11.74 -12.26 7.13
N GLU A 117 -11.97 -11.04 7.60
CA GLU A 117 -11.55 -10.63 8.93
C GLU A 117 -12.61 -11.00 9.98
N ALA A 118 -12.20 -11.11 11.23
CA ALA A 118 -13.08 -11.52 12.33
C ALA A 118 -14.30 -10.60 12.53
N HIS A 119 -14.24 -9.37 12.05
CA HIS A 119 -15.36 -8.40 12.12
C HIS A 119 -16.44 -8.60 11.06
N ASN A 120 -16.23 -9.45 10.03
CA ASN A 120 -17.17 -9.76 8.94
C ASN A 120 -17.79 -8.55 8.21
N LEU A 121 -17.09 -7.40 8.20
CA LEU A 121 -17.53 -6.20 7.49
C LEU A 121 -17.16 -6.24 6.01
N ASP A 122 -16.20 -7.07 5.66
CA ASP A 122 -15.63 -7.27 4.32
C ASP A 122 -16.06 -8.60 3.65
N ASP A 123 -17.01 -9.34 4.24
CA ASP A 123 -17.49 -10.62 3.76
C ASP A 123 -18.07 -10.59 2.34
N LYS A 124 -18.53 -9.44 1.88
CA LYS A 124 -19.09 -9.22 0.53
C LYS A 124 -18.12 -8.54 -0.43
N LEU A 125 -16.97 -8.11 0.08
CA LEU A 125 -15.96 -7.47 -0.75
C LEU A 125 -15.16 -8.53 -1.52
N SER A 126 -14.82 -8.21 -2.74
CA SER A 126 -14.04 -9.09 -3.62
C SER A 126 -12.97 -8.27 -4.35
N THR A 127 -11.98 -8.96 -4.90
CA THR A 127 -10.94 -8.39 -5.73
C THR A 127 -11.51 -7.43 -6.78
N ILE A 128 -10.91 -6.26 -6.91
CA ILE A 128 -11.37 -5.23 -7.84
C ILE A 128 -10.88 -5.57 -9.26
N LYS A 129 -11.82 -5.82 -10.16
CA LYS A 129 -11.52 -5.99 -11.58
C LYS A 129 -11.41 -4.61 -12.23
N VAL A 130 -10.25 -4.33 -12.81
CA VAL A 130 -9.97 -3.07 -13.51
C VAL A 130 -9.54 -3.34 -14.94
N ARG A 131 -9.75 -2.35 -15.80
CA ARG A 131 -9.33 -2.38 -17.21
C ARG A 131 -8.39 -1.22 -17.47
N SER A 132 -7.21 -1.50 -18.00
CA SER A 132 -6.22 -0.51 -18.38
C SER A 132 -6.53 0.20 -19.69
N LYS A 133 -5.80 1.28 -19.96
CA LYS A 133 -5.88 2.04 -21.21
C LYS A 133 -5.58 1.20 -22.45
N ASP A 134 -4.63 0.29 -22.36
CA ASP A 134 -4.25 -0.66 -23.42
C ASP A 134 -5.23 -1.84 -23.57
N GLY A 135 -6.35 -1.83 -22.82
CA GLY A 135 -7.47 -2.76 -22.98
C GLY A 135 -7.36 -4.05 -22.19
N PHE A 136 -6.30 -4.28 -21.45
CA PHE A 136 -6.14 -5.46 -20.60
C PHE A 136 -6.96 -5.35 -19.32
N THR A 137 -7.54 -6.48 -18.92
CA THR A 137 -8.25 -6.60 -17.65
C THR A 137 -7.37 -7.34 -16.65
N PHE A 138 -7.23 -6.80 -15.43
CA PHE A 138 -6.47 -7.43 -14.37
C PHE A 138 -7.16 -7.27 -13.02
N ASN A 139 -6.78 -8.10 -12.08
CA ASN A 139 -7.29 -8.09 -10.72
C ASN A 139 -6.36 -7.29 -9.82
N LEU A 140 -6.98 -6.50 -8.94
CA LEU A 140 -6.29 -5.63 -8.00
C LEU A 140 -6.83 -5.88 -6.60
N ASP A 141 -5.97 -6.30 -5.70
CA ASP A 141 -6.27 -6.40 -4.29
C ASP A 141 -5.98 -5.07 -3.59
N VAL A 142 -6.93 -4.63 -2.78
CA VAL A 142 -6.83 -3.38 -2.04
C VAL A 142 -7.22 -3.62 -0.59
N SER A 143 -6.47 -3.03 0.33
CA SER A 143 -6.85 -2.97 1.73
C SER A 143 -7.00 -1.51 2.16
N GLN A 144 -8.15 -1.18 2.73
CA GLN A 144 -8.44 0.14 3.28
C GLN A 144 -8.52 0.07 4.78
N ILE A 145 -7.76 0.92 5.46
CA ILE A 145 -7.81 1.06 6.92
C ILE A 145 -8.64 2.30 7.24
N ILE A 146 -9.69 2.09 8.01
CA ILE A 146 -10.57 3.17 8.48
C ILE A 146 -10.61 3.19 10.01
N ASN A 147 -10.97 4.35 10.56
CA ASN A 147 -11.25 4.51 11.97
C ASN A 147 -12.52 5.37 12.14
N ILE A 148 -13.39 4.94 13.05
CA ILE A 148 -14.58 5.69 13.45
C ILE A 148 -14.39 6.09 14.91
N SER A 149 -14.24 7.39 15.17
CA SER A 149 -14.10 7.88 16.54
C SER A 149 -15.41 7.69 17.33
N TYR A 150 -15.29 7.57 18.65
CA TYR A 150 -16.47 7.45 19.50
C TYR A 150 -17.44 8.61 19.35
N THR A 151 -16.93 9.84 19.14
CA THR A 151 -17.73 11.05 18.93
C THR A 151 -18.49 11.05 17.61
N ASN A 152 -17.93 10.41 16.57
CA ASN A 152 -18.51 10.36 15.24
C ASN A 152 -19.42 9.14 15.04
N SER A 153 -19.36 8.16 15.94
CA SER A 153 -20.16 6.94 15.84
C SER A 153 -21.67 7.20 15.75
N PRO A 154 -22.29 8.11 16.54
CA PRO A 154 -23.71 8.43 16.38
C PRO A 154 -24.05 9.02 15.01
N LEU A 155 -23.16 9.88 14.44
CA LEU A 155 -23.33 10.46 13.11
C LEU A 155 -23.33 9.39 12.03
N VAL A 156 -22.42 8.44 12.11
CA VAL A 156 -22.33 7.31 11.16
C VAL A 156 -23.58 6.43 11.26
N ILE A 157 -24.02 6.08 12.47
CA ILE A 157 -25.22 5.26 12.66
C ILE A 157 -26.50 5.99 12.24
N ALA A 158 -26.62 7.28 12.54
CA ALA A 158 -27.78 8.06 12.09
C ALA A 158 -27.87 8.14 10.56
N ARG A 159 -26.73 8.18 9.86
CA ARG A 159 -26.69 8.30 8.40
C ARG A 159 -26.86 6.95 7.68
N PHE A 160 -26.27 5.88 8.19
CA PHE A 160 -26.21 4.58 7.51
C PHE A 160 -26.95 3.45 8.21
N GLY A 161 -27.33 3.64 9.48
CA GLY A 161 -27.98 2.62 10.30
C GLY A 161 -27.02 1.55 10.84
N SER A 162 -25.92 1.25 10.15
CA SER A 162 -24.88 0.30 10.57
C SER A 162 -23.56 0.58 9.86
N VAL A 163 -22.45 0.12 10.45
CA VAL A 163 -21.12 0.18 9.80
C VAL A 163 -21.07 -0.64 8.53
N LYS A 164 -21.77 -1.76 8.49
CA LYS A 164 -21.86 -2.62 7.28
C LYS A 164 -22.48 -1.88 6.08
N ASN A 165 -23.50 -1.07 6.33
CA ASN A 165 -24.10 -0.23 5.29
C ASN A 165 -23.15 0.88 4.81
N LEU A 166 -22.38 1.48 5.70
CA LEU A 166 -21.32 2.44 5.33
C LEU A 166 -20.33 1.79 4.35
N VAL A 167 -19.87 0.58 4.65
CA VAL A 167 -18.95 -0.16 3.78
C VAL A 167 -19.56 -0.39 2.40
N SER A 168 -20.77 -0.94 2.33
CA SER A 168 -21.41 -1.29 1.05
C SER A 168 -21.90 -0.08 0.24
N GLN A 169 -22.34 1.01 0.89
CA GLN A 169 -22.93 2.14 0.19
C GLN A 169 -21.91 3.23 -0.17
N VAL A 170 -20.83 3.35 0.58
CA VAL A 170 -19.82 4.41 0.38
C VAL A 170 -18.46 3.83 0.02
N LEU A 171 -17.91 2.96 0.85
CA LEU A 171 -16.53 2.49 0.67
C LEU A 171 -16.36 1.63 -0.57
N GLU A 172 -17.21 0.65 -0.77
CA GLU A 172 -17.14 -0.24 -1.93
C GLU A 172 -17.21 0.52 -3.25
N PRO A 173 -18.22 1.36 -3.52
CA PRO A 173 -18.30 2.11 -4.77
C PRO A 173 -17.19 3.16 -4.91
N THR A 174 -16.79 3.82 -3.83
CA THR A 174 -15.74 4.86 -3.89
C THR A 174 -14.40 4.26 -4.27
N ILE A 175 -13.98 3.21 -3.58
CA ILE A 175 -12.70 2.54 -3.82
C ILE A 175 -12.71 1.85 -5.18
N GLY A 176 -13.76 1.10 -5.49
CA GLY A 176 -13.88 0.40 -6.75
C GLY A 176 -13.85 1.35 -7.97
N ASN A 177 -14.59 2.46 -7.91
CA ASN A 177 -14.60 3.45 -9.01
C ASN A 177 -13.28 4.20 -9.11
N TYR A 178 -12.66 4.57 -7.99
CA TYR A 178 -11.36 5.23 -8.02
C TYR A 178 -10.32 4.37 -8.77
N PHE A 179 -10.18 3.10 -8.41
CA PHE A 179 -9.19 2.23 -9.04
C PHE A 179 -9.53 1.88 -10.48
N ARG A 180 -10.82 1.74 -10.83
CA ARG A 180 -11.24 1.56 -12.24
C ARG A 180 -10.87 2.79 -13.08
N ASN A 181 -11.13 3.99 -12.60
CA ASN A 181 -10.77 5.24 -13.29
C ASN A 181 -9.25 5.43 -13.36
N SER A 182 -8.54 5.15 -12.28
CA SER A 182 -7.07 5.23 -12.25
C SER A 182 -6.42 4.26 -13.25
N ALA A 183 -6.94 3.04 -13.36
CA ALA A 183 -6.43 2.05 -14.31
C ALA A 183 -6.72 2.43 -15.78
N GLN A 184 -7.86 3.05 -16.07
CA GLN A 184 -8.20 3.50 -17.45
C GLN A 184 -7.26 4.57 -17.99
N ASN A 185 -6.55 5.29 -17.11
CA ASN A 185 -5.65 6.37 -17.49
C ASN A 185 -4.19 5.91 -17.70
N SER A 186 -3.88 4.64 -17.46
CA SER A 186 -2.52 4.10 -17.54
C SER A 186 -2.49 2.72 -18.18
N ASP A 187 -1.36 2.37 -18.77
CA ASP A 187 -1.09 1.02 -19.26
C ASP A 187 -0.83 0.09 -18.06
N VAL A 188 -1.01 -1.23 -18.23
CA VAL A 188 -0.82 -2.19 -17.13
C VAL A 188 0.58 -2.08 -16.52
N ILE A 189 1.60 -1.92 -17.35
CA ILE A 189 3.01 -1.84 -16.92
C ILE A 189 3.24 -0.57 -16.09
N ASP A 190 2.74 0.57 -16.60
CA ASP A 190 2.84 1.85 -15.90
C ASP A 190 2.14 1.79 -14.55
N PHE A 191 0.96 1.17 -14.49
CA PHE A 191 0.24 0.96 -13.23
C PHE A 191 1.03 0.13 -12.23
N LEU A 192 1.74 -0.92 -12.68
CA LEU A 192 2.59 -1.75 -11.83
C LEU A 192 3.80 -0.99 -11.29
N VAL A 193 4.46 -0.21 -12.14
CA VAL A 193 5.69 0.53 -11.79
C VAL A 193 5.36 1.72 -10.87
N THR A 194 4.26 2.43 -11.14
CA THR A 194 3.85 3.61 -10.37
C THR A 194 2.94 3.29 -9.18
N ARG A 195 2.88 2.03 -8.74
CA ARG A 195 2.03 1.55 -7.64
C ARG A 195 2.07 2.44 -6.40
N SER A 196 3.26 2.85 -5.97
CA SER A 196 3.44 3.68 -4.78
C SER A 196 2.84 5.09 -4.92
N GLU A 197 2.88 5.65 -6.12
CA GLU A 197 2.28 6.96 -6.42
C GLU A 197 0.77 6.84 -6.45
N ARG A 198 0.24 5.82 -7.12
CA ARG A 198 -1.20 5.51 -7.16
C ARG A 198 -1.78 5.28 -5.77
N GLN A 199 -1.03 4.62 -4.89
CA GLN A 199 -1.43 4.42 -3.50
C GLN A 199 -1.56 5.74 -2.74
N LYS A 200 -0.62 6.67 -2.92
CA LYS A 200 -0.68 8.01 -2.30
C LYS A 200 -1.85 8.83 -2.81
N GLU A 201 -2.08 8.82 -4.12
CA GLU A 201 -3.23 9.50 -4.74
C GLU A 201 -4.56 8.92 -4.24
N ALA A 202 -4.67 7.58 -4.19
CA ALA A 202 -5.83 6.87 -3.66
C ALA A 202 -6.10 7.28 -2.21
N LYS A 203 -5.09 7.28 -1.35
CA LYS A 203 -5.20 7.68 0.05
C LYS A 203 -5.76 9.09 0.19
N MET A 204 -5.26 10.05 -0.58
CA MET A 204 -5.73 11.43 -0.54
C MET A 204 -7.18 11.54 -1.01
N HIS A 205 -7.51 10.89 -2.12
CA HIS A 205 -8.87 10.91 -2.67
C HIS A 205 -9.88 10.30 -1.71
N ILE A 206 -9.61 9.09 -1.22
CA ILE A 206 -10.48 8.35 -0.30
C ILE A 206 -10.63 9.11 1.02
N LYS A 207 -9.56 9.71 1.54
CA LYS A 207 -9.62 10.54 2.74
C LYS A 207 -10.61 11.68 2.56
N ASN A 208 -10.50 12.46 1.49
CA ASN A 208 -11.39 13.59 1.23
C ASN A 208 -12.87 13.17 1.12
N VAL A 209 -13.12 11.99 0.54
CA VAL A 209 -14.48 11.46 0.46
C VAL A 209 -15.01 11.02 1.82
N LEU A 210 -14.20 10.30 2.61
CA LEU A 210 -14.61 9.75 3.90
C LEU A 210 -14.75 10.82 4.99
N ASP A 211 -13.96 11.89 4.93
CA ASP A 211 -14.06 13.03 5.85
C ASP A 211 -15.49 13.66 5.83
N VAL A 212 -16.14 13.70 4.67
CA VAL A 212 -17.55 14.17 4.53
C VAL A 212 -18.52 13.29 5.33
N TYR A 213 -18.18 12.02 5.52
CA TYR A 213 -19.00 11.05 6.25
C TYR A 213 -18.59 10.86 7.71
N ASN A 214 -17.68 11.69 8.22
CA ASN A 214 -17.16 11.63 9.60
C ASN A 214 -16.40 10.32 9.90
N VAL A 215 -15.76 9.73 8.87
CA VAL A 215 -14.94 8.52 8.95
C VAL A 215 -13.51 8.87 8.57
N THR A 216 -12.58 8.49 9.40
CA THR A 216 -11.15 8.73 9.14
C THR A 216 -10.57 7.63 8.27
N ALA A 217 -10.10 7.97 7.06
CA ALA A 217 -9.25 7.07 6.27
C ALA A 217 -7.83 7.13 6.82
N VAL A 218 -7.38 6.04 7.42
CA VAL A 218 -6.03 5.94 8.01
C VAL A 218 -5.01 5.67 6.93
N ASP A 219 -5.22 4.59 6.16
CA ASP A 219 -4.34 4.24 5.06
C ASP A 219 -5.06 3.43 3.97
N THR A 220 -4.54 3.53 2.75
CA THR A 220 -4.98 2.75 1.59
C THR A 220 -3.78 1.98 1.07
N LEU A 221 -3.89 0.67 1.01
CA LEU A 221 -2.80 -0.22 0.59
C LEU A 221 -3.23 -0.96 -0.68
N ILE A 222 -2.37 -0.93 -1.67
CA ILE A 222 -2.55 -1.75 -2.87
C ILE A 222 -1.84 -3.08 -2.61
N GLY A 223 -2.57 -4.17 -2.63
CA GLY A 223 -2.07 -5.54 -2.48
C GLY A 223 -1.48 -6.10 -3.77
N ASP A 224 -1.73 -7.35 -4.03
CA ASP A 224 -1.23 -8.00 -5.24
C ASP A 224 -1.99 -7.52 -6.48
N ILE A 225 -1.24 -7.35 -7.55
CA ILE A 225 -1.76 -7.03 -8.87
C ILE A 225 -1.46 -8.25 -9.74
N VAL A 226 -2.50 -8.92 -10.20
CA VAL A 226 -2.37 -10.13 -11.04
C VAL A 226 -2.61 -9.74 -12.49
N PRO A 227 -1.54 -9.48 -13.27
CA PRO A 227 -1.68 -9.14 -14.67
C PRO A 227 -2.06 -10.37 -15.51
N PRO A 228 -2.64 -10.19 -16.71
CA PRO A 228 -2.96 -11.28 -17.61
C PRO A 228 -1.70 -12.06 -18.01
N ALA A 229 -1.79 -13.39 -18.08
CA ALA A 229 -0.66 -14.26 -18.40
C ALA A 229 -0.06 -13.97 -19.79
N GLU A 230 -0.90 -13.61 -20.75
CA GLU A 230 -0.47 -13.24 -22.11
C GLU A 230 0.41 -11.99 -22.14
N LEU A 231 0.04 -10.99 -21.33
CA LEU A 231 0.84 -9.77 -21.18
C LEU A 231 2.20 -10.09 -20.55
N MET A 232 2.20 -10.88 -19.48
CA MET A 232 3.43 -11.29 -18.79
C MET A 232 4.38 -12.05 -19.71
N LYS A 233 3.86 -12.93 -20.57
CA LYS A 233 4.65 -13.63 -21.59
C LYS A 233 5.27 -12.64 -22.58
N THR A 234 4.46 -11.74 -23.14
CA THR A 234 4.94 -10.74 -24.12
C THR A 234 5.99 -9.82 -23.50
N LEU A 235 5.83 -9.42 -22.23
CA LEU A 235 6.80 -8.61 -21.50
C LEU A 235 8.11 -9.36 -21.25
N THR A 236 8.01 -10.62 -20.87
CA THR A 236 9.17 -11.49 -20.66
C THR A 236 9.94 -11.65 -21.98
N ASP A 237 9.25 -11.91 -23.07
CA ASP A 237 9.85 -12.06 -24.39
C ASP A 237 10.54 -10.76 -24.86
N ARG A 238 9.90 -9.59 -24.66
CA ARG A 238 10.50 -8.27 -24.95
C ARG A 238 11.72 -8.00 -24.08
N LYS A 239 11.66 -8.34 -22.79
CA LYS A 239 12.79 -8.16 -21.87
C LYS A 239 13.97 -9.04 -22.28
N ILE A 240 13.71 -10.31 -22.60
CA ILE A 240 14.73 -11.23 -23.09
C ILE A 240 15.37 -10.68 -24.39
N ALA A 241 14.56 -10.22 -25.34
CA ALA A 241 15.06 -9.62 -26.58
C ALA A 241 15.94 -8.38 -26.32
N GLY A 242 15.48 -7.49 -25.43
CA GLY A 242 16.27 -6.29 -25.04
C GLY A 242 17.57 -6.63 -24.31
N GLU A 243 17.60 -7.63 -23.45
CA GLU A 243 18.83 -8.09 -22.80
C GLU A 243 19.78 -8.79 -23.80
N GLN A 244 19.23 -9.52 -24.77
CA GLN A 244 20.02 -10.08 -25.86
C GLN A 244 20.66 -8.98 -26.71
N GLU A 245 19.93 -7.94 -27.08
CA GLU A 245 20.45 -6.79 -27.82
C GLU A 245 21.60 -6.10 -27.06
N LYS A 246 21.45 -5.84 -25.76
CA LYS A 246 22.52 -5.30 -24.92
C LYS A 246 23.73 -6.25 -24.87
N THR A 247 23.50 -7.54 -24.80
CA THR A 247 24.56 -8.54 -24.81
C THR A 247 25.32 -8.51 -26.12
N TYR A 248 24.60 -8.45 -27.28
CA TYR A 248 25.22 -8.34 -28.59
C TYR A 248 26.02 -7.04 -28.77
N THR A 249 25.50 -5.91 -28.30
CA THR A 249 26.21 -4.64 -28.37
C THR A 249 27.46 -4.64 -27.51
N THR A 250 27.40 -5.24 -26.32
CA THR A 250 28.57 -5.39 -25.42
C THR A 250 29.61 -6.35 -26.04
N GLN A 251 29.19 -7.46 -26.62
CA GLN A 251 30.08 -8.38 -27.31
C GLN A 251 30.75 -7.74 -28.51
N LYS A 252 29.99 -6.98 -29.31
CA LYS A 252 30.53 -6.23 -30.47
C LYS A 252 31.57 -5.21 -30.04
N SER A 253 31.29 -4.44 -28.99
CA SER A 253 32.25 -3.47 -28.46
C SER A 253 33.52 -4.15 -27.92
N ALA A 254 33.37 -5.27 -27.22
CA ALA A 254 34.48 -6.06 -26.70
C ALA A 254 35.34 -6.65 -27.86
N GLN A 255 34.73 -7.10 -28.96
CA GLN A 255 35.45 -7.56 -30.14
C GLN A 255 36.22 -6.43 -30.83
N LEU A 256 35.62 -5.24 -30.98
CA LEU A 256 36.30 -4.07 -31.53
C LEU A 256 37.51 -3.67 -30.67
N THR A 257 37.34 -3.68 -29.35
CA THR A 257 38.43 -3.39 -28.41
C THR A 257 39.55 -4.42 -28.51
N ARG A 258 39.22 -5.71 -28.66
CA ARG A 258 40.21 -6.76 -28.91
C ARG A 258 40.98 -6.58 -30.20
N GLN A 259 40.27 -6.29 -31.31
CA GLN A 259 40.90 -6.03 -32.61
C GLN A 259 41.85 -4.81 -32.54
N GLU A 260 41.45 -3.76 -31.82
CA GLU A 260 42.29 -2.60 -31.64
C GLU A 260 43.53 -2.90 -30.79
N LEU A 261 43.33 -3.71 -29.73
CA LEU A 261 44.45 -4.16 -28.88
C LEU A 261 45.44 -5.09 -29.67
N GLU A 262 44.91 -5.99 -30.51
CA GLU A 262 45.75 -6.82 -31.40
C GLU A 262 46.54 -5.99 -32.41
N LYS A 263 45.93 -4.97 -33.00
CA LYS A 263 46.64 -4.00 -33.87
C LYS A 263 47.72 -3.26 -33.13
N GLN A 264 47.40 -2.75 -31.93
CA GLN A 264 48.37 -2.01 -31.10
C GLN A 264 49.53 -2.91 -30.67
N THR A 265 49.27 -4.17 -30.30
CA THR A 265 50.34 -5.15 -29.97
C THR A 265 51.20 -5.49 -31.20
N ALA A 266 50.60 -5.70 -32.35
CA ALA A 266 51.31 -5.97 -33.59
C ALA A 266 52.20 -4.78 -33.99
N ILE A 267 51.70 -3.54 -33.89
CA ILE A 267 52.50 -2.32 -34.13
C ILE A 267 53.66 -2.21 -33.14
N ALA A 268 53.42 -2.49 -31.85
CA ALA A 268 54.46 -2.47 -30.84
C ALA A 268 55.56 -3.53 -31.07
N GLU A 269 55.16 -4.74 -31.52
CA GLU A 269 56.11 -5.80 -31.89
C GLU A 269 56.95 -5.41 -33.11
N ILE A 270 56.34 -4.81 -34.16
CA ILE A 270 57.05 -4.29 -35.32
C ILE A 270 58.01 -3.20 -34.92
N GLN A 271 57.60 -2.26 -34.10
CA GLN A 271 58.46 -1.18 -33.59
C GLN A 271 59.65 -1.76 -32.77
N LYS A 272 59.38 -2.71 -31.89
CA LYS A 272 60.41 -3.37 -31.12
C LYS A 272 61.42 -4.09 -32.02
N SER A 273 60.95 -4.76 -33.08
CA SER A 273 61.80 -5.44 -34.07
C SER A 273 62.64 -4.41 -34.88
N LEU A 274 62.06 -3.29 -35.32
CA LEU A 274 62.80 -2.21 -35.99
C LEU A 274 63.87 -1.63 -35.10
N VAL A 275 63.54 -1.27 -33.86
CA VAL A 275 64.51 -0.71 -32.92
C VAL A 275 65.64 -1.70 -32.64
N SER A 276 65.34 -3.00 -32.48
CA SER A 276 66.38 -4.03 -32.28
C SER A 276 67.28 -4.23 -33.52
N ALA A 277 66.72 -4.08 -34.72
CA ALA A 277 67.51 -4.12 -35.97
C ALA A 277 68.39 -2.89 -36.09
N ASP A 278 67.89 -1.69 -35.80
CA ASP A 278 68.69 -0.44 -35.80
C ASP A 278 69.85 -0.52 -34.79
N PHE A 279 69.59 -0.99 -33.56
CA PHE A 279 70.67 -1.21 -32.61
C PHE A 279 71.64 -2.28 -33.08
N GLY A 280 71.19 -3.32 -33.75
CA GLY A 280 72.05 -4.34 -34.36
C GLY A 280 73.00 -3.74 -35.39
N VAL A 281 72.49 -2.89 -36.27
CA VAL A 281 73.28 -2.15 -37.27
C VAL A 281 74.28 -1.18 -36.59
N GLU A 282 73.83 -0.45 -35.58
CA GLU A 282 74.70 0.47 -34.85
C GLU A 282 75.83 -0.23 -34.12
N ILE A 283 75.54 -1.36 -33.44
CA ILE A 283 76.54 -2.22 -32.79
C ILE A 283 77.52 -2.79 -33.83
N SER A 284 77.02 -3.25 -34.98
CA SER A 284 77.89 -3.77 -36.06
C SER A 284 78.82 -2.70 -36.61
N ASN A 285 78.31 -1.45 -36.80
CA ASN A 285 79.11 -0.33 -37.24
C ASN A 285 80.16 0.07 -36.17
N LYS A 286 79.81 0.08 -34.90
CA LYS A 286 80.76 0.37 -33.81
C LYS A 286 81.82 -0.70 -33.71
N ASN A 287 81.45 -1.98 -33.89
CA ASN A 287 82.42 -3.08 -33.87
C ASN A 287 83.37 -3.00 -35.09
N ALA A 288 82.82 -2.68 -36.29
CA ALA A 288 83.66 -2.51 -37.48
C ALA A 288 84.69 -1.32 -37.29
N ASN A 289 84.17 -0.19 -36.75
CA ASN A 289 85.03 0.96 -36.45
C ASN A 289 86.11 0.63 -35.37
N ALA A 290 85.71 -0.13 -34.33
CA ALA A 290 86.65 -0.57 -33.31
C ALA A 290 87.74 -1.51 -33.92
N ALA A 291 87.33 -2.41 -34.82
CA ALA A 291 88.29 -3.32 -35.52
C ALA A 291 89.26 -2.53 -36.41
N ILE A 292 88.73 -1.49 -37.12
CA ILE A 292 89.57 -0.57 -37.94
C ILE A 292 90.55 0.17 -37.03
N GLN A 293 90.15 0.71 -35.92
CA GLN A 293 90.97 1.45 -34.96
C GLN A 293 92.04 0.47 -34.34
N THR A 294 91.68 -0.73 -34.02
CA THR A 294 92.57 -1.75 -33.48
C THR A 294 93.67 -2.12 -34.54
N ALA A 295 93.23 -2.34 -35.81
CA ALA A 295 94.14 -2.65 -36.91
C ALA A 295 95.08 -1.44 -37.23
N ARG A 296 94.62 -0.19 -37.15
CA ARG A 296 95.44 0.99 -37.28
C ARG A 296 96.46 1.10 -36.16
N GLY A 297 96.01 0.90 -34.92
CA GLY A 297 96.90 0.96 -33.74
C GLY A 297 98.02 -0.15 -33.79
N SER A 298 97.64 -1.37 -34.20
CA SER A 298 98.61 -2.39 -34.41
C SER A 298 99.56 -2.17 -35.57
N GLY A 299 99.11 -1.58 -36.67
CA GLY A 299 99.91 -1.14 -37.81
C GLY A 299 100.91 -0.05 -37.43
N GLU A 300 100.44 0.96 -36.67
CA GLU A 300 101.33 2.03 -36.15
C GLU A 300 102.39 1.48 -35.17
N SER A 301 101.96 0.57 -34.29
CA SER A 301 102.86 -0.10 -33.35
C SER A 301 103.94 -0.94 -34.07
N ILE A 302 103.60 -1.61 -35.16
CA ILE A 302 104.56 -2.32 -35.99
C ILE A 302 105.49 -1.37 -36.72
N LYS A 303 104.95 -0.21 -37.22
CA LYS A 303 105.74 0.78 -37.86
C LYS A 303 106.79 1.40 -36.91
N ILE A 304 106.32 1.78 -35.69
CA ILE A 304 107.21 2.32 -34.64
C ILE A 304 108.27 1.29 -34.23
N LYS A 305 107.94 0.00 -34.16
CA LYS A 305 108.95 -1.02 -33.88
C LYS A 305 109.94 -1.23 -35.00
N ALA A 306 109.47 -1.18 -36.26
CA ALA A 306 110.37 -1.32 -37.42
C ALA A 306 111.27 -0.03 -37.59
N ASP A 307 110.78 1.20 -37.32
CA ASP A 307 111.57 2.38 -37.27
C ASP A 307 112.60 2.40 -36.14
N ALA A 308 112.31 1.79 -34.98
CA ALA A 308 113.17 1.61 -33.87
C ALA A 308 114.30 0.58 -34.16
N GLU A 309 113.99 -0.51 -34.88
CA GLU A 309 114.92 -1.50 -35.33
C GLU A 309 115.85 -0.99 -36.44
N ALA A 310 115.43 -0.03 -37.27
CA ALA A 310 116.27 0.57 -38.30
C ALA A 310 117.30 1.60 -37.79
N TYR A 311 117.18 2.02 -36.56
CA TYR A 311 118.10 2.94 -35.85
C TYR A 311 119.16 2.28 -34.96
N GLN A 312 119.11 0.93 -34.89
CA GLN A 312 120.21 0.16 -34.34
C GLN A 312 121.14 -0.33 -35.44
#